data_22c4cd50624ef0f68af4ddf926b63f82
#
_entry.id   22c4cd50624ef0f68af4ddf926b63f82
#
_cell.length_a   1.000
_cell.length_b   1.000
_cell.length_c   1.000
_cell.angle_alpha   90.00
_cell.angle_beta   90.00
_cell.angle_gamma   90.00
#
_symmetry.space_group_name_H-M   'P 1'
#
loop_
_entity.id
_entity.type
_entity.pdbx_description
1 polymer ?
#
loop_
_entity_poly.entity_id
_entity_poly.type
_entity_poly.pdbx_seq_one_letter_code
_entity_poly.pdbx_strand_id
1 'polypeptide(L)'
;PYILTVDELKQWTTTGPTASTDLIATVNLAPRFTNTATQFNPDLTNDMQIAYLPDGMNNFGNYFGEQSQFNLYNFTHWAYLDKLVWFGGTASQTVQLPSSPWTNAAHKNGVKVFGNVFFAPTAFGGATATLTNFLEQDLDGHFVVIPRMIAMMQYYNFDGWFINQE
;
A
#
# COMPACT_ATOMS: atom_id res chain seq x y z
N PRO A 1 1.67 -1.00 14.21
CA PRO A 1 0.52 -1.54 13.49
C PRO A 1 0.64 -1.23 12.00
N TYR A 2 0.11 -2.09 11.18
CA TYR A 2 0.08 -1.90 9.72
C TYR A 2 -1.28 -1.38 9.22
N ILE A 3 -2.29 -1.39 10.06
CA ILE A 3 -3.60 -0.78 9.80
C ILE A 3 -3.82 0.34 10.81
N LEU A 4 -4.22 1.52 10.33
CA LEU A 4 -4.41 2.72 11.12
C LEU A 4 -5.80 3.31 10.93
N THR A 5 -6.29 3.98 11.96
CA THR A 5 -7.41 4.93 11.85
C THR A 5 -6.94 6.21 11.16
N VAL A 6 -7.89 7.06 10.76
CA VAL A 6 -7.58 8.40 10.23
C VAL A 6 -6.89 9.27 11.27
N ASP A 7 -7.28 9.17 12.55
CA ASP A 7 -6.65 9.96 13.62
C ASP A 7 -5.21 9.53 13.87
N GLU A 8 -4.93 8.23 13.84
CA GLU A 8 -3.55 7.71 13.93
C GLU A 8 -2.71 8.16 12.74
N LEU A 9 -3.27 8.21 11.52
CA LEU A 9 -2.58 8.77 10.36
C LEU A 9 -2.22 10.25 10.58
N LYS A 10 -3.17 11.07 11.03
CA LYS A 10 -2.93 12.51 11.29
C LYS A 10 -1.85 12.75 12.33
N GLN A 11 -1.78 11.90 13.34
CA GLN A 11 -0.81 12.01 14.45
C GLN A 11 0.50 11.28 14.18
N TRP A 12 0.60 10.54 13.06
CA TRP A 12 1.74 9.71 12.77
C TRP A 12 3.03 10.53 12.61
N THR A 13 4.10 10.02 13.21
CA THR A 13 5.48 10.49 13.05
C THR A 13 6.43 9.30 13.01
N THR A 14 7.63 9.48 12.48
CA THR A 14 8.66 8.43 12.37
C THR A 14 9.11 7.86 13.72
N THR A 15 8.89 8.58 14.81
CA THR A 15 9.23 8.19 16.19
C THR A 15 7.98 7.97 17.06
N GLY A 16 6.80 8.05 16.47
CA GLY A 16 5.53 7.89 17.18
C GLY A 16 5.23 6.43 17.51
N PRO A 17 4.24 6.19 18.41
CA PRO A 17 3.91 4.85 18.89
C PRO A 17 3.32 3.93 17.80
N THR A 18 2.85 4.50 16.70
CA THR A 18 2.30 3.75 15.56
C THR A 18 3.33 3.51 14.45
N ALA A 19 4.55 4.05 14.57
CA ALA A 19 5.64 3.73 13.67
C ALA A 19 6.21 2.32 14.00
N SER A 20 6.49 1.55 12.95
CA SER A 20 7.09 0.22 13.09
C SER A 20 8.24 0.06 12.11
N THR A 21 9.44 -0.25 12.61
CA THR A 21 10.60 -0.50 11.77
C THR A 21 10.46 -1.76 10.91
N ASP A 22 9.63 -2.70 11.33
CA ASP A 22 9.40 -3.96 10.60
C ASP A 22 8.69 -3.74 9.25
N LEU A 23 8.02 -2.59 9.08
CA LEU A 23 7.35 -2.22 7.83
C LEU A 23 8.28 -1.52 6.84
N ILE A 24 9.52 -1.17 7.24
CA ILE A 24 10.45 -0.46 6.37
C ILE A 24 10.99 -1.43 5.31
N ALA A 25 10.65 -1.17 4.05
CA ALA A 25 11.24 -1.89 2.94
C ALA A 25 12.68 -1.39 2.69
N THR A 26 13.59 -2.34 2.55
CA THR A 26 15.03 -2.06 2.41
C THR A 26 15.53 -2.13 0.98
N VAL A 27 14.69 -2.58 0.06
CA VAL A 27 15.01 -2.70 -1.36
C VAL A 27 14.44 -1.51 -2.12
N ASN A 28 15.29 -0.80 -2.83
CA ASN A 28 14.86 0.27 -3.72
C ASN A 28 14.18 -0.29 -4.97
N LEU A 29 13.25 0.48 -5.54
CA LEU A 29 12.57 0.12 -6.77
C LEU A 29 13.58 -0.05 -7.92
N ALA A 30 13.68 -1.27 -8.44
CA ALA A 30 14.50 -1.57 -9.61
C ALA A 30 13.84 -1.01 -10.89
N PRO A 31 14.61 -0.79 -11.96
CA PRO A 31 14.01 -0.53 -13.27
C PRO A 31 13.06 -1.64 -13.68
N ARG A 32 11.96 -1.27 -14.33
CA ARG A 32 11.00 -2.25 -14.86
C ARG A 32 11.70 -3.18 -15.86
N PHE A 33 11.42 -4.45 -15.74
CA PHE A 33 11.94 -5.45 -16.65
C PHE A 33 11.40 -5.22 -18.07
N THR A 34 12.27 -5.12 -19.05
CA THR A 34 11.94 -4.80 -20.44
C THR A 34 12.39 -5.88 -21.44
N ASN A 35 12.76 -7.08 -20.97
CA ASN A 35 13.22 -8.12 -21.86
C ASN A 35 12.05 -8.70 -22.68
N THR A 36 12.01 -8.35 -23.96
CA THR A 36 10.99 -8.81 -24.92
C THR A 36 10.99 -10.31 -25.16
N ALA A 37 12.09 -11.01 -24.88
CA ALA A 37 12.18 -12.47 -25.05
C ALA A 37 11.23 -13.26 -24.13
N THR A 38 10.70 -12.63 -23.07
CA THR A 38 9.76 -13.24 -22.14
C THR A 38 8.32 -12.77 -22.32
N GLN A 39 8.05 -11.89 -23.30
CA GLN A 39 6.70 -11.43 -23.60
C GLN A 39 6.00 -12.49 -24.44
N PHE A 40 4.82 -12.94 -23.99
CA PHE A 40 4.01 -13.93 -24.68
C PHE A 40 3.38 -13.39 -25.98
N ASN A 41 3.18 -12.10 -26.06
CA ASN A 41 2.64 -11.46 -27.23
C ASN A 41 3.46 -10.20 -27.55
N PRO A 42 4.35 -10.23 -28.55
CA PRO A 42 5.16 -9.09 -28.95
C PRO A 42 4.35 -7.95 -29.56
N ASP A 43 3.10 -8.21 -29.96
CA ASP A 43 2.20 -7.21 -30.54
C ASP A 43 1.44 -6.41 -29.49
N LEU A 44 1.54 -6.77 -28.20
CA LEU A 44 1.00 -5.98 -27.11
C LEU A 44 1.80 -4.69 -26.95
N THR A 45 1.11 -3.56 -27.03
CA THR A 45 1.73 -2.26 -26.77
C THR A 45 2.21 -2.17 -25.32
N ASN A 46 3.35 -1.55 -25.10
CA ASN A 46 3.89 -1.32 -23.76
C ASN A 46 3.17 -0.20 -22.99
N ASP A 47 2.07 0.30 -23.54
CA ASP A 47 1.31 1.44 -23.02
C ASP A 47 0.34 1.03 -21.91
N MET A 48 -0.04 -0.25 -21.86
CA MET A 48 -0.94 -0.77 -20.84
C MET A 48 -0.18 -1.07 -19.55
N GLN A 49 -0.67 -0.51 -18.44
CA GLN A 49 -0.18 -0.83 -17.11
C GLN A 49 -1.16 -1.74 -16.38
N ILE A 50 -0.63 -2.75 -15.70
CA ILE A 50 -1.42 -3.70 -14.93
C ILE A 50 -1.24 -3.41 -13.45
N ALA A 51 -2.34 -3.06 -12.79
CA ALA A 51 -2.41 -2.97 -11.33
C ALA A 51 -3.08 -4.23 -10.78
N TYR A 52 -2.46 -4.83 -9.78
CA TYR A 52 -2.98 -6.00 -9.07
C TYR A 52 -3.46 -5.59 -7.68
N LEU A 53 -4.72 -5.85 -7.39
CA LEU A 53 -5.38 -5.57 -6.12
C LEU A 53 -5.84 -6.90 -5.52
N PRO A 54 -4.96 -7.67 -4.87
CA PRO A 54 -5.34 -8.94 -4.25
C PRO A 54 -6.26 -8.68 -3.05
N ASP A 55 -7.44 -9.27 -3.06
CA ASP A 55 -8.35 -9.19 -1.93
C ASP A 55 -7.82 -9.98 -0.73
N GLY A 56 -8.19 -9.56 0.48
CA GLY A 56 -7.86 -10.27 1.70
C GLY A 56 -6.46 -10.02 2.25
N MET A 57 -5.77 -8.95 1.85
CA MET A 57 -4.45 -8.60 2.41
C MET A 57 -4.48 -8.33 3.92
N ASN A 58 -5.64 -8.08 4.52
CA ASN A 58 -5.83 -8.06 5.97
C ASN A 58 -5.39 -9.36 6.67
N ASN A 59 -5.51 -10.51 5.99
CA ASN A 59 -5.12 -11.81 6.52
C ASN A 59 -3.61 -11.95 6.71
N PHE A 60 -2.82 -11.07 6.09
CA PHE A 60 -1.37 -11.03 6.24
C PHE A 60 -0.89 -10.13 7.36
N GLY A 61 -1.78 -9.65 8.22
CA GLY A 61 -1.48 -8.73 9.30
C GLY A 61 -0.48 -9.20 10.34
N ASN A 62 -0.33 -10.52 10.50
CA ASN A 62 0.69 -11.11 11.36
C ASN A 62 2.05 -11.29 10.66
N TYR A 63 2.14 -10.92 9.39
CA TYR A 63 3.31 -11.17 8.53
C TYR A 63 3.79 -9.89 7.84
N PHE A 64 3.74 -8.79 8.55
CA PHE A 64 4.15 -7.48 8.02
C PHE A 64 5.66 -7.27 7.98
N GLY A 65 6.45 -8.08 8.70
CA GLY A 65 7.91 -8.10 8.65
C GLY A 65 8.48 -9.37 8.04
N GLU A 66 9.80 -9.43 7.89
CA GLU A 66 10.51 -10.60 7.37
C GLU A 66 10.27 -11.84 8.23
N GLN A 67 10.05 -12.98 7.58
CA GLN A 67 9.82 -14.27 8.21
C GLN A 67 10.99 -15.22 7.93
N SER A 68 11.30 -16.10 8.91
CA SER A 68 12.36 -17.10 8.75
C SER A 68 11.99 -18.22 7.77
N GLN A 69 10.71 -18.40 7.49
CA GLN A 69 10.18 -19.45 6.62
C GLN A 69 9.10 -18.89 5.70
N PHE A 70 9.06 -19.42 4.48
CA PHE A 70 8.05 -19.11 3.48
C PHE A 70 6.83 -20.03 3.67
N ASN A 71 5.96 -19.71 4.59
CA ASN A 71 4.88 -20.61 5.00
C ASN A 71 3.46 -20.12 4.70
N LEU A 72 3.30 -19.01 3.98
CA LEU A 72 1.99 -18.46 3.68
C LEU A 72 1.67 -18.38 2.19
N TYR A 73 2.34 -17.51 1.48
CA TYR A 73 1.99 -17.21 0.11
C TYR A 73 3.21 -16.79 -0.71
N ASN A 74 3.49 -17.54 -1.76
CA ASN A 74 4.57 -17.23 -2.68
C ASN A 74 4.01 -16.64 -3.97
N PHE A 75 4.06 -15.32 -4.12
CA PHE A 75 3.69 -14.67 -5.36
C PHE A 75 4.88 -14.65 -6.33
N THR A 76 4.69 -15.18 -7.54
CA THR A 76 5.75 -15.34 -8.55
C THR A 76 5.48 -14.59 -9.85
N HIS A 77 4.32 -13.96 -9.99
CA HIS A 77 3.87 -13.37 -11.26
C HIS A 77 4.26 -11.88 -11.42
N TRP A 78 5.36 -11.47 -10.83
CA TRP A 78 5.84 -10.08 -10.85
C TRP A 78 6.06 -9.52 -12.25
N ALA A 79 6.46 -10.36 -13.21
CA ALA A 79 6.71 -9.96 -14.59
C ALA A 79 5.46 -9.39 -15.31
N TYR A 80 4.27 -9.73 -14.82
CA TYR A 80 3.00 -9.29 -15.41
C TYR A 80 2.43 -8.03 -14.77
N LEU A 81 3.08 -7.48 -13.75
CA LEU A 81 2.56 -6.35 -12.98
C LEU A 81 3.42 -5.12 -13.14
N ASP A 82 2.78 -3.95 -13.14
CA ASP A 82 3.43 -2.66 -12.98
C ASP A 82 3.23 -2.10 -11.57
N LYS A 83 2.09 -2.44 -10.94
CA LYS A 83 1.69 -1.94 -9.63
C LYS A 83 1.05 -3.05 -8.80
N LEU A 84 1.41 -3.11 -7.53
CA LEU A 84 0.75 -3.90 -6.51
C LEU A 84 0.09 -2.95 -5.51
N VAL A 85 -1.21 -3.09 -5.30
CA VAL A 85 -1.92 -2.41 -4.22
C VAL A 85 -2.02 -3.38 -3.05
N TRP A 86 -1.54 -2.98 -1.88
CA TRP A 86 -1.76 -3.72 -0.64
C TRP A 86 -3.21 -3.50 -0.20
N PHE A 87 -4.12 -4.26 -0.83
CA PHE A 87 -5.56 -4.04 -0.77
C PHE A 87 -6.18 -4.62 0.49
N GLY A 88 -6.75 -3.76 1.32
CA GLY A 88 -7.39 -4.14 2.57
C GLY A 88 -7.86 -2.91 3.34
N GLY A 89 -8.04 -3.08 4.64
CA GLY A 89 -8.61 -2.08 5.53
C GLY A 89 -9.89 -2.60 6.19
N THR A 90 -10.40 -1.84 7.13
CA THR A 90 -11.68 -2.10 7.79
C THR A 90 -12.49 -0.81 7.86
N ALA A 91 -13.75 -0.91 8.23
CA ALA A 91 -14.62 0.27 8.34
C ALA A 91 -14.11 1.33 9.33
N SER A 92 -13.38 0.91 10.37
CA SER A 92 -12.83 1.81 11.41
C SER A 92 -11.34 2.08 11.25
N GLN A 93 -10.57 1.12 10.72
CA GLN A 93 -9.14 1.24 10.45
C GLN A 93 -8.91 1.25 8.94
N THR A 94 -9.10 2.41 8.36
CA THR A 94 -9.18 2.61 6.91
C THR A 94 -7.83 2.65 6.21
N VAL A 95 -6.75 3.00 6.93
CA VAL A 95 -5.42 3.23 6.34
C VAL A 95 -4.59 1.98 6.51
N GLN A 96 -4.16 1.39 5.40
CA GLN A 96 -3.37 0.17 5.42
C GLN A 96 -2.01 0.36 4.75
N LEU A 97 -0.96 -0.01 5.48
CA LEU A 97 0.42 0.03 5.03
C LEU A 97 0.83 -1.32 4.42
N PRO A 98 1.61 -1.32 3.33
CA PRO A 98 2.11 -2.56 2.76
C PRO A 98 3.16 -3.23 3.66
N SER A 99 3.26 -4.54 3.59
CA SER A 99 4.29 -5.28 4.29
C SER A 99 5.66 -5.14 3.62
N SER A 100 6.72 -5.07 4.42
CA SER A 100 8.09 -4.91 3.91
C SER A 100 8.56 -6.09 3.04
N PRO A 101 8.28 -7.37 3.35
CA PRO A 101 8.67 -8.48 2.48
C PRO A 101 8.05 -8.40 1.08
N TRP A 102 6.78 -8.04 1.01
CA TRP A 102 6.09 -7.86 -0.27
C TRP A 102 6.63 -6.67 -1.05
N THR A 103 6.87 -5.54 -0.37
CA THR A 103 7.46 -4.37 -0.99
C THR A 103 8.87 -4.67 -1.50
N ASN A 104 9.70 -5.35 -0.71
CA ASN A 104 11.03 -5.76 -1.12
C ASN A 104 11.01 -6.69 -2.36
N ALA A 105 10.10 -7.66 -2.38
CA ALA A 105 9.96 -8.58 -3.52
C ALA A 105 9.47 -7.85 -4.78
N ALA A 106 8.47 -6.98 -4.65
CA ALA A 106 7.95 -6.17 -5.75
C ALA A 106 9.03 -5.25 -6.31
N HIS A 107 9.76 -4.53 -5.45
CA HIS A 107 10.81 -3.61 -5.85
C HIS A 107 11.98 -4.31 -6.58
N LYS A 108 12.39 -5.50 -6.15
CA LYS A 108 13.37 -6.33 -6.89
C LYS A 108 12.93 -6.62 -8.33
N ASN A 109 11.64 -6.68 -8.57
CA ASN A 109 11.05 -6.98 -9.87
C ASN A 109 10.56 -5.72 -10.62
N GLY A 110 10.89 -4.53 -10.15
CA GLY A 110 10.50 -3.26 -10.77
C GLY A 110 9.00 -2.95 -10.68
N VAL A 111 8.30 -3.55 -9.71
CA VAL A 111 6.87 -3.35 -9.47
C VAL A 111 6.69 -2.35 -8.34
N LYS A 112 5.91 -1.29 -8.59
CA LYS A 112 5.56 -0.29 -7.59
C LYS A 112 4.55 -0.84 -6.59
N VAL A 113 4.66 -0.43 -5.33
CA VAL A 113 3.75 -0.86 -4.25
C VAL A 113 3.00 0.34 -3.68
N PHE A 114 1.70 0.16 -3.50
CA PHE A 114 0.80 1.18 -2.98
C PHE A 114 0.17 0.72 -1.67
N GLY A 115 0.19 1.60 -0.68
CA GLY A 115 -0.68 1.48 0.49
C GLY A 115 -2.14 1.72 0.08
N ASN A 116 -3.07 1.34 0.93
CA ASN A 116 -4.49 1.49 0.67
C ASN A 116 -5.19 2.36 1.71
N VAL A 117 -6.12 3.19 1.26
CA VAL A 117 -7.11 3.85 2.13
C VAL A 117 -8.48 3.37 1.69
N PHE A 118 -9.18 2.70 2.59
CA PHE A 118 -10.48 2.07 2.32
C PHE A 118 -11.60 2.77 3.08
N PHE A 119 -12.59 3.26 2.35
CA PHE A 119 -13.82 3.77 2.92
C PHE A 119 -14.95 2.80 2.62
N ALA A 120 -15.30 2.00 3.62
CA ALA A 120 -16.36 1.01 3.49
C ALA A 120 -17.73 1.67 3.29
N PRO A 121 -18.65 1.05 2.52
CA PRO A 121 -20.02 1.49 2.44
C PRO A 121 -20.73 1.30 3.79
N THR A 122 -21.80 2.06 4.02
CA THR A 122 -22.56 1.99 5.29
C THR A 122 -23.12 0.61 5.58
N ALA A 123 -23.43 -0.17 4.55
CA ALA A 123 -23.91 -1.55 4.69
C ALA A 123 -22.87 -2.47 5.36
N PHE A 124 -21.59 -2.13 5.30
CA PHE A 124 -20.48 -2.85 5.92
C PHE A 124 -19.83 -2.08 7.07
N GLY A 125 -20.59 -1.19 7.71
CA GLY A 125 -20.16 -0.44 8.89
C GLY A 125 -19.38 0.84 8.60
N GLY A 126 -19.28 1.25 7.36
CA GLY A 126 -18.66 2.53 6.98
C GLY A 126 -19.46 3.72 7.50
N ALA A 127 -18.77 4.82 7.80
CA ALA A 127 -19.36 6.04 8.31
C ALA A 127 -18.86 7.26 7.51
N THR A 128 -19.78 8.12 7.10
CA THR A 128 -19.47 9.40 6.44
C THR A 128 -18.52 10.25 7.29
N ALA A 129 -18.61 10.15 8.61
CA ALA A 129 -17.73 10.86 9.53
C ALA A 129 -16.24 10.49 9.33
N THR A 130 -15.94 9.23 8.99
CA THR A 130 -14.56 8.80 8.70
C THR A 130 -14.02 9.48 7.44
N LEU A 131 -14.81 9.57 6.38
CA LEU A 131 -14.44 10.27 5.16
C LEU A 131 -14.28 11.77 5.42
N THR A 132 -15.22 12.39 6.15
CA THR A 132 -15.14 13.81 6.52
C THR A 132 -13.87 14.10 7.33
N ASN A 133 -13.53 13.22 8.28
CA ASN A 133 -12.31 13.33 9.07
C ASN A 133 -11.04 13.23 8.18
N PHE A 134 -11.04 12.33 7.21
CA PHE A 134 -9.92 12.21 6.27
C PHE A 134 -9.76 13.45 5.37
N LEU A 135 -10.86 14.06 4.98
CA LEU A 135 -10.89 15.25 4.11
C LEU A 135 -10.76 16.57 4.90
N GLU A 136 -10.41 16.52 6.19
CA GLU A 136 -10.17 17.72 6.98
C GLU A 136 -9.07 18.59 6.35
N GLN A 137 -9.35 19.90 6.31
CA GLN A 137 -8.43 20.92 5.83
C GLN A 137 -7.96 21.82 6.97
N ASP A 138 -6.75 22.33 6.86
CA ASP A 138 -6.24 23.38 7.71
C ASP A 138 -6.83 24.77 7.34
N LEU A 139 -6.38 25.82 8.04
CA LEU A 139 -6.87 27.19 7.81
C LEU A 139 -6.53 27.74 6.40
N ASP A 140 -5.54 27.16 5.74
CA ASP A 140 -5.10 27.53 4.40
C ASP A 140 -5.76 26.68 3.30
N GLY A 141 -6.63 25.75 3.69
CA GLY A 141 -7.37 24.87 2.78
C GLY A 141 -6.60 23.63 2.32
N HIS A 142 -5.46 23.29 2.95
CA HIS A 142 -4.70 22.09 2.64
C HIS A 142 -5.19 20.88 3.44
N PHE A 143 -5.28 19.72 2.80
CA PHE A 143 -5.67 18.49 3.49
C PHE A 143 -4.60 18.06 4.50
N VAL A 144 -4.99 17.91 5.76
CA VAL A 144 -4.11 17.59 6.89
C VAL A 144 -3.41 16.24 6.72
N VAL A 145 -4.04 15.27 6.05
CA VAL A 145 -3.51 13.92 5.86
C VAL A 145 -2.39 13.85 4.81
N ILE A 146 -2.38 14.73 3.80
CA ILE A 146 -1.44 14.63 2.66
C ILE A 146 0.03 14.62 3.10
N PRO A 147 0.53 15.56 3.91
CA PRO A 147 1.93 15.54 4.33
C PRO A 147 2.26 14.30 5.16
N ARG A 148 1.31 13.75 5.91
CA ARG A 148 1.50 12.51 6.68
C ARG A 148 1.59 11.29 5.78
N MET A 149 0.72 11.20 4.77
CA MET A 149 0.74 10.12 3.77
C MET A 149 2.06 10.12 2.99
N ILE A 150 2.55 11.30 2.60
CA ILE A 150 3.85 11.43 1.93
C ILE A 150 4.99 10.98 2.85
N ALA A 151 4.99 11.45 4.10
CA ALA A 151 6.02 11.09 5.06
C ALA A 151 6.05 9.57 5.35
N MET A 152 4.87 8.94 5.48
CA MET A 152 4.76 7.48 5.62
C MET A 152 5.34 6.75 4.42
N MET A 153 4.95 7.14 3.22
CA MET A 153 5.42 6.53 1.97
C MET A 153 6.96 6.57 1.90
N GLN A 154 7.54 7.71 2.21
CA GLN A 154 8.99 7.89 2.21
C GLN A 154 9.69 7.07 3.31
N TYR A 155 9.13 7.07 4.51
CA TYR A 155 9.70 6.35 5.65
C TYR A 155 9.67 4.84 5.48
N TYR A 156 8.55 4.29 4.99
CA TYR A 156 8.39 2.86 4.78
C TYR A 156 8.88 2.37 3.41
N ASN A 157 9.30 3.29 2.54
CA ASN A 157 9.84 3.02 1.20
C ASN A 157 8.86 2.25 0.30
N PHE A 158 7.64 2.77 0.15
CA PHE A 158 6.68 2.33 -0.85
C PHE A 158 6.28 3.50 -1.78
N ASP A 159 5.52 3.27 -2.87
CA ASP A 159 5.53 4.16 -4.03
C ASP A 159 4.29 5.05 -4.16
N GLY A 160 3.29 4.87 -3.35
CA GLY A 160 2.07 5.67 -3.44
C GLY A 160 0.90 5.14 -2.63
N TRP A 161 -0.26 5.73 -2.85
CA TRP A 161 -1.48 5.38 -2.18
C TRP A 161 -2.61 5.11 -3.17
N PHE A 162 -3.39 4.09 -2.89
CA PHE A 162 -4.63 3.79 -3.57
C PHE A 162 -5.79 4.17 -2.66
N ILE A 163 -6.71 4.97 -3.16
CA ILE A 163 -7.91 5.40 -2.42
C ILE A 163 -9.09 4.61 -2.96
N ASN A 164 -9.65 3.75 -2.13
CA ASN A 164 -10.85 2.97 -2.44
C ASN A 164 -12.04 3.52 -1.65
N GLN A 165 -13.02 4.04 -2.36
CA GLN A 165 -14.28 4.49 -1.79
C GLN A 165 -15.42 3.71 -2.40
N GLU A 166 -16.22 3.07 -1.56
CA GLU A 166 -17.35 2.26 -1.93
C GLU A 166 -18.67 2.81 -1.35
#